data_c7db39dd21a032f37a384a31f65662bf
#
_entry.id   c7db39dd21a032f37a384a31f65662bf
#
_cell.length_a   1.000
_cell.length_b   1.000
_cell.length_c   1.000
_cell.angle_alpha   90.00
_cell.angle_beta   90.00
_cell.angle_gamma   90.00
#
_symmetry.space_group_name_H-M   'P 1'
#
loop_
_entity.id
_entity.type
_entity.pdbx_description
1 polymer ?
#
loop_
_entity_poly.entity_id
_entity_poly.type
_entity_poly.pdbx_seq_one_letter_code
_entity_poly.pdbx_strand_id
1 'polypeptide(L)'
;MPFKLRYKLDFAQTAVAMDPIYGVLGGAQLSLSDQLGNRYIHFLLNNSAQTQAEIMDHWNLAVTYLNMTGRPNWGISAFHFANEYFNPYQAFFFERTAGIRGALNFPYSIHRRIEMSSSLWYSMKDNYIDDPENFLFISNFFSLIHDNSLWTVTGPLDGWRARITAGPTYDFSRGRYHNFTTWIDLRSYWQIRPRVTLAQRTMIWMNEGEDIQRYYIGGSWGIRGYRWSEIKGRKMVMLNHELRFPFAQKLEMNFKSGSIWLAPIRGAIFLDLGNAWEQEFPGFLSSTGLGFRAALLGALVFRLDLGWKAEHVNIRPQEKFVQFFFGWDF
;
A
#
# COMPACT_ATOMS: atom_id res chain seq x y z
N MET A 1 -29.87 -29.75 16.87
CA MET A 1 -28.45 -30.16 17.04
C MET A 1 -27.64 -28.93 17.40
N PRO A 2 -26.73 -28.98 18.38
CA PRO A 2 -25.88 -27.84 18.66
C PRO A 2 -24.95 -27.57 17.46
N PHE A 3 -24.79 -26.33 17.09
CA PHE A 3 -23.89 -25.87 16.01
C PHE A 3 -22.45 -26.23 16.40
N LYS A 4 -21.79 -27.06 15.58
CA LYS A 4 -20.36 -27.36 15.74
C LYS A 4 -19.58 -26.46 14.84
N LEU A 5 -18.71 -25.63 15.41
CA LEU A 5 -17.78 -24.81 14.69
C LEU A 5 -16.81 -25.69 13.88
N ARG A 6 -16.81 -25.55 12.57
CA ARG A 6 -15.88 -26.23 11.65
C ARG A 6 -15.27 -25.21 10.72
N TYR A 7 -13.96 -25.27 10.59
CA TYR A 7 -13.21 -24.47 9.63
C TYR A 7 -12.99 -25.25 8.34
N LYS A 8 -13.02 -24.55 7.23
CA LYS A 8 -12.66 -25.02 5.89
C LYS A 8 -11.54 -24.18 5.34
N LEU A 9 -10.74 -24.75 4.47
CA LEU A 9 -9.74 -24.03 3.71
C LEU A 9 -10.44 -23.21 2.61
N ASP A 10 -10.29 -21.88 2.62
CA ASP A 10 -10.83 -21.02 1.58
C ASP A 10 -9.82 -20.88 0.43
N PHE A 11 -8.58 -20.60 0.77
CA PHE A 11 -7.51 -20.62 -0.20
C PHE A 11 -6.16 -20.95 0.44
N ALA A 12 -5.29 -21.52 -0.37
CA ALA A 12 -3.87 -21.67 -0.12
C ALA A 12 -3.14 -21.12 -1.34
N GLN A 13 -2.32 -20.12 -1.14
CA GLN A 13 -1.57 -19.48 -2.22
C GLN A 13 -0.10 -19.42 -1.86
N THR A 14 0.73 -19.80 -2.80
CA THR A 14 2.16 -19.51 -2.77
C THR A 14 2.41 -18.35 -3.74
N ALA A 15 3.21 -17.40 -3.33
CA ALA A 15 3.59 -16.28 -4.18
C ALA A 15 5.12 -16.12 -4.16
N VAL A 16 5.66 -15.81 -5.31
CA VAL A 16 7.02 -15.28 -5.42
C VAL A 16 6.87 -13.86 -5.93
N ALA A 17 7.32 -12.90 -5.16
CA ALA A 17 7.33 -11.50 -5.53
C ALA A 17 8.78 -11.04 -5.70
N MET A 18 9.01 -10.19 -6.68
CA MET A 18 10.29 -9.51 -6.83
C MET A 18 10.11 -8.08 -6.36
N ASP A 19 10.75 -7.74 -5.24
CA ASP A 19 10.80 -6.39 -4.71
C ASP A 19 12.12 -5.74 -5.16
N PRO A 20 12.09 -4.49 -5.68
CA PRO A 20 13.30 -3.81 -6.14
C PRO A 20 14.34 -3.54 -5.05
N ILE A 21 13.94 -3.57 -3.78
CA ILE A 21 14.81 -3.35 -2.61
C ILE A 21 15.19 -4.67 -1.95
N TYR A 22 14.18 -5.53 -1.72
CA TYR A 22 14.34 -6.75 -0.92
C TYR A 22 14.61 -8.01 -1.75
N GLY A 23 14.71 -7.89 -3.08
CA GLY A 23 15.00 -9.03 -3.95
C GLY A 23 13.80 -9.95 -4.16
N VAL A 24 14.04 -11.27 -4.22
CA VAL A 24 13.01 -12.28 -4.44
C VAL A 24 12.43 -12.73 -3.10
N LEU A 25 11.16 -12.45 -2.88
CA LEU A 25 10.42 -12.88 -1.69
C LEU A 25 9.56 -14.09 -2.04
N GLY A 26 9.81 -15.20 -1.37
CA GLY A 26 9.00 -16.42 -1.50
C GLY A 26 8.12 -16.63 -0.28
N GLY A 27 6.83 -16.93 -0.46
CA GLY A 27 5.94 -17.13 0.67
C GLY A 27 4.68 -17.94 0.40
N ALA A 28 4.00 -18.28 1.48
CA ALA A 28 2.71 -18.96 1.48
C ALA A 28 1.70 -18.18 2.32
N GLN A 29 0.48 -18.13 1.84
CA GLN A 29 -0.66 -17.61 2.57
C GLN A 29 -1.76 -18.66 2.63
N LEU A 30 -2.32 -18.86 3.81
CA LEU A 30 -3.44 -19.75 4.03
C LEU A 30 -4.59 -18.97 4.68
N SER A 31 -5.80 -19.20 4.23
CA SER A 31 -7.00 -18.66 4.85
C SER A 31 -7.99 -19.78 5.14
N LEU A 32 -8.41 -19.84 6.37
CA LEU A 32 -9.47 -20.73 6.84
C LEU A 32 -10.66 -19.88 7.26
N SER A 33 -11.88 -20.29 6.89
CA SER A 33 -13.10 -19.69 7.42
C SER A 33 -14.01 -20.73 8.08
N ASP A 34 -14.91 -20.25 8.94
CA ASP A 34 -16.01 -21.08 9.41
C ASP A 34 -17.06 -21.27 8.30
N GLN A 35 -17.99 -22.19 8.51
CA GLN A 35 -19.03 -22.53 7.51
C GLN A 35 -19.92 -21.33 7.14
N LEU A 36 -20.05 -20.34 8.02
CA LEU A 36 -20.87 -19.16 7.82
C LEU A 36 -20.08 -17.98 7.25
N GLY A 37 -18.74 -18.08 7.15
CA GLY A 37 -17.88 -17.00 6.69
C GLY A 37 -17.80 -15.82 7.65
N ASN A 38 -18.02 -16.06 8.96
CA ASN A 38 -17.99 -15.01 9.97
C ASN A 38 -16.71 -15.01 10.80
N ARG A 39 -15.93 -16.07 10.74
CA ARG A 39 -14.65 -16.20 11.46
C ARG A 39 -13.58 -16.66 10.50
N TYR A 40 -12.42 -16.02 10.57
CA TYR A 40 -11.29 -16.32 9.71
C TYR A 40 -10.04 -16.54 10.52
N ILE A 41 -9.18 -17.42 10.03
CA ILE A 41 -7.81 -17.58 10.48
C ILE A 41 -6.92 -17.44 9.25
N HIS A 42 -6.06 -16.42 9.27
CA HIS A 42 -5.09 -16.18 8.22
C HIS A 42 -3.70 -16.53 8.72
N PHE A 43 -2.95 -17.23 7.90
CA PHE A 43 -1.54 -17.53 8.12
C PHE A 43 -0.73 -16.89 7.00
N LEU A 44 0.33 -16.21 7.38
CA LEU A 44 1.36 -15.71 6.48
C LEU A 44 2.68 -16.36 6.87
N LEU A 45 3.37 -16.91 5.90
CA LEU A 45 4.71 -17.46 6.03
C LEU A 45 5.51 -17.02 4.83
N ASN A 46 6.59 -16.28 5.03
CA ASN A 46 7.55 -16.04 3.97
C ASN A 46 8.97 -16.02 4.51
N ASN A 47 9.93 -16.16 3.62
CA ASN A 47 11.35 -16.02 3.91
C ASN A 47 11.94 -14.99 2.96
N SER A 48 12.69 -14.02 3.51
CA SER A 48 13.31 -12.93 2.77
C SER A 48 14.83 -13.11 2.62
N ALA A 49 15.37 -14.28 2.96
CA ALA A 49 16.80 -14.57 2.85
C ALA A 49 17.28 -14.46 1.40
N GLN A 50 18.42 -13.83 1.21
CA GLN A 50 19.09 -13.72 -0.09
C GLN A 50 20.12 -14.83 -0.28
N THR A 51 20.60 -15.41 0.81
CA THR A 51 21.60 -16.51 0.84
C THR A 51 21.11 -17.69 1.66
N GLN A 52 21.68 -18.89 1.45
CA GLN A 52 21.35 -20.07 2.25
C GLN A 52 21.67 -19.93 3.73
N ALA A 53 22.72 -19.17 4.06
CA ALA A 53 23.12 -18.93 5.45
C ALA A 53 22.10 -18.13 6.25
N GLU A 54 21.34 -17.28 5.58
CA GLU A 54 20.34 -16.38 6.18
C GLU A 54 18.96 -17.01 6.36
N ILE A 55 18.69 -18.19 5.76
CA ILE A 55 17.35 -18.79 5.74
C ILE A 55 16.74 -18.93 7.13
N MET A 56 17.55 -19.29 8.14
CA MET A 56 17.04 -19.50 9.48
C MET A 56 16.69 -18.21 10.20
N ASP A 57 17.30 -17.10 9.81
CA ASP A 57 17.15 -15.79 10.46
C ASP A 57 16.08 -14.89 9.82
N HIS A 58 15.68 -15.16 8.56
CA HIS A 58 14.84 -14.30 7.75
C HIS A 58 13.39 -14.81 7.59
N TRP A 59 12.86 -15.49 8.61
CA TRP A 59 11.48 -15.95 8.59
C TRP A 59 10.49 -14.85 9.01
N ASN A 60 9.49 -14.66 8.21
CA ASN A 60 8.37 -13.77 8.44
C ASN A 60 7.10 -14.61 8.63
N LEU A 61 6.50 -14.47 9.80
CA LEU A 61 5.35 -15.26 10.24
C LEU A 61 4.27 -14.33 10.74
N ALA A 62 3.02 -14.58 10.38
CA ALA A 62 1.89 -13.95 11.05
C ALA A 62 0.69 -14.90 11.10
N VAL A 63 -0.01 -14.88 12.23
CA VAL A 63 -1.29 -15.56 12.41
C VAL A 63 -2.30 -14.53 12.87
N THR A 64 -3.43 -14.44 12.15
CA THR A 64 -4.49 -13.48 12.44
C THR A 64 -5.81 -14.24 12.58
N TYR A 65 -6.48 -14.04 13.69
CA TYR A 65 -7.86 -14.45 13.89
C TYR A 65 -8.78 -13.25 13.76
N LEU A 66 -9.84 -13.37 12.94
CA LEU A 66 -10.87 -12.35 12.76
C LEU A 66 -12.23 -12.91 13.12
N ASN A 67 -13.01 -12.13 13.86
CA ASN A 67 -14.39 -12.44 14.21
C ASN A 67 -15.32 -11.32 13.72
N MET A 68 -16.21 -11.67 12.80
CA MET A 68 -17.20 -10.78 12.19
C MET A 68 -18.64 -11.22 12.52
N THR A 69 -18.85 -12.00 13.59
CA THR A 69 -20.18 -12.51 13.97
C THR A 69 -21.12 -11.44 14.48
N GLY A 70 -20.61 -10.28 14.84
CA GLY A 70 -21.41 -9.21 15.43
C GLY A 70 -20.86 -7.84 15.14
N ARG A 71 -21.43 -6.83 15.76
CA ARG A 71 -20.93 -5.47 15.78
C ARG A 71 -20.41 -5.15 17.20
N PRO A 72 -19.14 -4.77 17.35
CA PRO A 72 -18.08 -4.58 16.31
C PRO A 72 -17.44 -5.91 15.83
N ASN A 73 -16.84 -5.89 14.66
CA ASN A 73 -15.90 -6.91 14.23
C ASN A 73 -14.57 -6.72 14.98
N TRP A 74 -13.90 -7.81 15.34
CA TRP A 74 -12.61 -7.72 16.01
C TRP A 74 -11.64 -8.77 15.52
N GLY A 75 -10.38 -8.52 15.75
CA GLY A 75 -9.32 -9.46 15.39
C GLY A 75 -8.13 -9.35 16.33
N ILE A 76 -7.38 -10.43 16.39
CA ILE A 76 -6.10 -10.51 17.08
C ILE A 76 -5.07 -11.13 16.15
N SER A 77 -3.87 -10.59 16.15
CA SER A 77 -2.75 -11.09 15.36
C SER A 77 -1.54 -11.27 16.24
N ALA A 78 -0.76 -12.33 15.97
CA ALA A 78 0.61 -12.46 16.43
C ALA A 78 1.51 -12.48 15.20
N PHE A 79 2.66 -11.82 15.27
CA PHE A 79 3.57 -11.70 14.14
C PHE A 79 5.03 -11.73 14.57
N HIS A 80 5.86 -12.18 13.66
CA HIS A 80 7.31 -12.09 13.69
C HIS A 80 7.79 -11.74 12.27
N PHE A 81 8.53 -10.64 12.13
CA PHE A 81 9.13 -10.23 10.88
C PHE A 81 10.63 -9.99 11.07
N ALA A 82 11.41 -10.46 10.13
CA ALA A 82 12.87 -10.38 10.14
C ALA A 82 13.34 -10.00 8.74
N ASN A 83 13.78 -8.76 8.57
CA ASN A 83 14.12 -8.22 7.26
C ASN A 83 15.34 -7.31 7.34
N GLU A 84 16.07 -7.24 6.24
CA GLU A 84 17.08 -6.23 6.03
C GLU A 84 16.46 -4.94 5.49
N TYR A 85 16.92 -3.82 6.01
CA TYR A 85 16.52 -2.49 5.58
C TYR A 85 17.74 -1.67 5.20
N PHE A 86 17.57 -0.82 4.21
CA PHE A 86 18.57 0.17 3.85
C PHE A 86 18.13 1.56 4.32
N ASN A 87 18.95 2.16 5.19
CA ASN A 87 18.79 3.56 5.56
C ASN A 87 19.99 4.34 4.99
N PRO A 88 19.79 5.32 4.11
CA PRO A 88 20.90 6.11 3.53
C PRO A 88 21.79 6.81 4.55
N TYR A 89 21.36 6.94 5.81
CA TYR A 89 22.13 7.57 6.89
C TYR A 89 22.82 6.55 7.82
N GLN A 90 22.36 5.29 7.82
CA GLN A 90 22.83 4.22 8.71
C GLN A 90 23.31 2.97 7.95
N ALA A 91 23.34 3.03 6.60
CA ALA A 91 23.62 1.87 5.74
C ALA A 91 22.56 0.76 5.86
N PHE A 92 22.95 -0.48 5.65
CA PHE A 92 22.09 -1.65 5.86
C PHE A 92 22.00 -1.97 7.34
N PHE A 93 20.79 -2.32 7.79
CA PHE A 93 20.55 -2.86 9.11
C PHE A 93 19.54 -4.00 9.03
N PHE A 94 19.70 -4.97 9.92
CA PHE A 94 18.75 -6.06 10.08
C PHE A 94 17.81 -5.77 11.24
N GLU A 95 16.51 -5.90 11.03
CA GLU A 95 15.52 -5.68 12.08
C GLU A 95 14.62 -6.89 12.24
N ARG A 96 14.53 -7.39 13.47
CA ARG A 96 13.55 -8.38 13.91
C ARG A 96 12.46 -7.70 14.71
N THR A 97 11.22 -7.85 14.28
CA THR A 97 10.06 -7.35 15.01
C THR A 97 9.14 -8.51 15.36
N ALA A 98 8.69 -8.57 16.61
CA ALA A 98 7.73 -9.57 17.07
C ALA A 98 6.69 -8.92 17.96
N GLY A 99 5.44 -9.32 17.84
CA GLY A 99 4.41 -8.69 18.65
C GLY A 99 3.02 -9.29 18.50
N ILE A 100 2.11 -8.68 19.25
CA ILE A 100 0.68 -8.94 19.18
C ILE A 100 -0.07 -7.66 18.82
N ARG A 101 -1.15 -7.80 18.06
CA ARG A 101 -2.02 -6.70 17.68
C ARG A 101 -3.46 -7.07 17.90
N GLY A 102 -4.20 -6.23 18.62
CA GLY A 102 -5.64 -6.23 18.70
C GLY A 102 -6.23 -5.17 17.76
N ALA A 103 -7.34 -5.49 17.09
CA ALA A 103 -8.06 -4.56 16.23
C ALA A 103 -9.56 -4.66 16.41
N LEU A 104 -10.23 -3.50 16.41
CA LEU A 104 -11.69 -3.37 16.42
C LEU A 104 -12.11 -2.61 15.17
N ASN A 105 -13.15 -3.10 14.49
CA ASN A 105 -13.73 -2.46 13.33
C ASN A 105 -15.24 -2.31 13.58
N PHE A 106 -15.70 -1.08 13.73
CA PHE A 106 -17.10 -0.74 13.97
C PHE A 106 -17.75 -0.16 12.71
N PRO A 107 -18.43 -0.99 11.90
CA PRO A 107 -19.19 -0.52 10.74
C PRO A 107 -20.50 0.12 11.20
N TYR A 108 -20.64 1.43 11.04
CA TYR A 108 -21.90 2.13 11.34
C TYR A 108 -22.78 2.40 10.11
N SER A 109 -22.22 2.18 8.91
CA SER A 109 -22.98 2.08 7.66
C SER A 109 -22.27 1.13 6.68
N ILE A 110 -22.90 0.84 5.54
CA ILE A 110 -22.32 0.03 4.46
C ILE A 110 -21.06 0.67 3.83
N HIS A 111 -20.90 1.99 3.97
CA HIS A 111 -19.80 2.76 3.40
C HIS A 111 -18.84 3.32 4.45
N ARG A 112 -19.20 3.26 5.74
CA ARG A 112 -18.45 3.98 6.78
C ARG A 112 -18.16 3.10 7.97
N ARG A 113 -16.92 3.16 8.46
CA ARG A 113 -16.49 2.43 9.63
C ARG A 113 -15.40 3.18 10.41
N ILE A 114 -15.31 2.86 11.66
CA ILE A 114 -14.23 3.26 12.55
C ILE A 114 -13.37 2.04 12.81
N GLU A 115 -12.07 2.20 12.69
CA GLU A 115 -11.10 1.16 13.06
C GLU A 115 -10.24 1.66 14.21
N MET A 116 -10.00 0.81 15.19
CA MET A 116 -9.07 1.03 16.29
C MET A 116 -8.11 -0.14 16.34
N SER A 117 -6.84 0.11 16.58
CA SER A 117 -5.87 -0.95 16.79
C SER A 117 -4.84 -0.59 17.85
N SER A 118 -4.45 -1.57 18.62
CA SER A 118 -3.35 -1.49 19.58
C SER A 118 -2.37 -2.62 19.31
N SER A 119 -1.09 -2.31 19.26
CA SER A 119 -0.03 -3.27 19.00
C SER A 119 1.05 -3.13 20.06
N LEU A 120 1.36 -4.22 20.75
CA LEU A 120 2.54 -4.32 21.61
C LEU A 120 3.58 -5.14 20.83
N TRP A 121 4.75 -4.55 20.60
CA TRP A 121 5.74 -5.18 19.76
C TRP A 121 7.17 -4.82 20.18
N TYR A 122 8.03 -5.80 20.01
CA TYR A 122 9.45 -5.74 20.26
C TYR A 122 10.18 -5.57 18.94
N SER A 123 11.22 -4.71 18.91
CA SER A 123 12.13 -4.52 17.80
C SER A 123 13.56 -4.70 18.27
N MET A 124 14.32 -5.49 17.55
CA MET A 124 15.75 -5.62 17.67
C MET A 124 16.39 -5.17 16.37
N LYS A 125 17.16 -4.10 16.42
CA LYS A 125 17.91 -3.55 15.27
C LYS A 125 19.39 -3.87 15.43
N ASP A 126 19.96 -4.47 14.39
CA ASP A 126 21.38 -4.77 14.27
C ASP A 126 21.95 -3.97 13.09
N ASN A 127 22.81 -3.03 13.39
CA ASN A 127 23.44 -2.14 12.40
C ASN A 127 24.77 -2.72 11.87
N TYR A 128 25.14 -3.94 12.25
CA TYR A 128 26.40 -4.61 11.91
C TYR A 128 27.69 -3.91 12.37
N ILE A 129 27.59 -2.70 12.93
CA ILE A 129 28.74 -1.88 13.36
C ILE A 129 28.72 -1.67 14.87
N ASP A 130 27.54 -1.40 15.42
CA ASP A 130 27.30 -1.12 16.83
C ASP A 130 26.58 -2.29 17.50
N ASP A 131 26.51 -2.28 18.83
CA ASP A 131 25.73 -3.26 19.58
C ASP A 131 24.24 -3.20 19.18
N PRO A 132 23.55 -4.36 19.09
CA PRO A 132 22.14 -4.38 18.71
C PRO A 132 21.26 -3.58 19.67
N GLU A 133 20.43 -2.73 19.12
CA GLU A 133 19.46 -1.94 19.89
C GLU A 133 18.11 -2.68 20.03
N ASN A 134 17.59 -2.69 21.25
CA ASN A 134 16.35 -3.38 21.58
C ASN A 134 15.30 -2.40 22.08
N PHE A 135 14.07 -2.53 21.55
CA PHE A 135 12.96 -1.64 21.88
C PHE A 135 11.69 -2.43 22.15
N LEU A 136 10.89 -1.95 23.08
CA LEU A 136 9.53 -2.42 23.31
C LEU A 136 8.56 -1.26 23.11
N PHE A 137 7.70 -1.38 22.11
CA PHE A 137 6.76 -0.34 21.73
C PHE A 137 5.31 -0.74 21.96
N ILE A 138 4.48 0.25 22.31
CA ILE A 138 3.03 0.20 22.14
C ILE A 138 2.59 1.25 21.15
N SER A 139 1.89 0.83 20.10
CA SER A 139 1.34 1.71 19.09
C SER A 139 -0.18 1.63 19.08
N ASN A 140 -0.86 2.78 19.15
CA ASN A 140 -2.30 2.85 19.15
C ASN A 140 -2.76 3.71 17.98
N PHE A 141 -3.62 3.17 17.11
CA PHE A 141 -4.15 3.88 15.96
C PHE A 141 -5.67 3.93 15.97
N PHE A 142 -6.18 5.06 15.57
CA PHE A 142 -7.59 5.31 15.30
C PHE A 142 -7.75 5.70 13.83
N SER A 143 -8.72 5.10 13.13
CA SER A 143 -8.98 5.38 11.72
C SER A 143 -10.45 5.62 11.45
N LEU A 144 -10.74 6.65 10.67
CA LEU A 144 -12.04 6.92 10.06
C LEU A 144 -11.97 6.50 8.60
N ILE A 145 -12.91 5.68 8.17
CA ILE A 145 -12.92 5.14 6.82
C ILE A 145 -14.29 5.35 6.18
N HIS A 146 -14.25 5.85 4.95
CA HIS A 146 -15.40 5.91 4.05
C HIS A 146 -15.01 5.33 2.69
N ASP A 147 -15.88 4.53 2.08
CA ASP A 147 -15.69 4.01 0.73
C ASP A 147 -17.06 3.72 0.09
N ASN A 148 -17.46 4.54 -0.85
CA ASN A 148 -18.62 4.32 -1.70
C ASN A 148 -18.26 4.29 -3.19
N SER A 149 -16.97 4.02 -3.50
CA SER A 149 -16.48 4.03 -4.87
C SER A 149 -17.06 2.89 -5.70
N LEU A 150 -17.44 3.20 -6.93
CA LEU A 150 -17.92 2.24 -7.94
C LEU A 150 -16.77 1.86 -8.87
N TRP A 151 -16.48 0.58 -8.97
CA TRP A 151 -15.32 0.05 -9.69
C TRP A 151 -15.68 -0.64 -10.99
N THR A 152 -14.77 -0.50 -11.95
CA THR A 152 -14.70 -1.33 -13.16
C THR A 152 -13.42 -2.14 -13.17
N VAL A 153 -13.25 -3.01 -14.17
CA VAL A 153 -12.03 -3.80 -14.34
C VAL A 153 -10.77 -2.93 -14.43
N THR A 154 -10.88 -1.73 -15.01
CA THR A 154 -9.75 -0.81 -15.21
C THR A 154 -9.63 0.29 -14.15
N GLY A 155 -10.40 0.22 -13.07
CA GLY A 155 -10.35 1.19 -11.97
C GLY A 155 -11.69 1.84 -11.62
N PRO A 156 -11.71 2.73 -10.62
CA PRO A 156 -12.93 3.37 -10.15
C PRO A 156 -13.50 4.38 -11.17
N LEU A 157 -14.84 4.48 -11.22
CA LEU A 157 -15.58 5.39 -12.08
C LEU A 157 -16.19 6.56 -11.33
N ASP A 158 -16.77 6.29 -10.16
CA ASP A 158 -17.56 7.27 -9.41
C ASP A 158 -17.46 7.01 -7.91
N GLY A 159 -17.84 8.02 -7.09
CA GLY A 159 -17.82 7.94 -5.64
C GLY A 159 -16.53 8.48 -5.03
N TRP A 160 -16.32 8.18 -3.75
CA TRP A 160 -15.12 8.65 -3.05
C TRP A 160 -14.68 7.68 -1.94
N ARG A 161 -13.41 7.73 -1.62
CA ARG A 161 -12.78 6.97 -0.56
C ARG A 161 -12.00 7.91 0.33
N ALA A 162 -12.12 7.71 1.63
CA ALA A 162 -11.34 8.46 2.61
C ALA A 162 -10.83 7.50 3.67
N ARG A 163 -9.56 7.62 4.01
CA ARG A 163 -8.96 7.03 5.18
C ARG A 163 -8.17 8.09 5.92
N ILE A 164 -8.54 8.35 7.17
CA ILE A 164 -7.81 9.24 8.07
C ILE A 164 -7.42 8.38 9.26
N THR A 165 -6.12 8.21 9.46
CA THR A 165 -5.55 7.42 10.56
C THR A 165 -4.62 8.30 11.36
N ALA A 166 -4.74 8.26 12.68
CA ALA A 166 -3.80 8.93 13.56
C ALA A 166 -3.54 8.10 14.83
N GLY A 167 -2.34 8.23 15.38
CA GLY A 167 -2.03 7.54 16.62
C GLY A 167 -0.61 7.69 17.13
N PRO A 168 -0.43 7.58 18.45
CA PRO A 168 0.85 7.63 19.13
C PRO A 168 1.51 6.25 19.18
N THR A 169 2.83 6.27 19.22
CA THR A 169 3.69 5.16 19.63
C THR A 169 4.50 5.58 20.85
N TYR A 170 4.55 4.74 21.88
CA TYR A 170 5.32 4.93 23.08
C TYR A 170 6.39 3.85 23.20
N ASP A 171 7.60 4.25 23.59
CA ASP A 171 8.76 3.37 23.80
C ASP A 171 8.89 3.07 25.28
N PHE A 172 8.57 1.83 25.68
CA PHE A 172 8.72 1.37 27.05
C PHE A 172 10.18 1.17 27.45
N SER A 173 11.05 0.84 26.51
CA SER A 173 12.46 0.58 26.80
C SER A 173 13.19 1.84 27.23
N ARG A 174 12.79 2.99 26.65
CA ARG A 174 13.34 4.30 26.99
C ARG A 174 12.42 5.14 27.89
N GLY A 175 11.21 4.64 28.20
CA GLY A 175 10.23 5.32 29.05
C GLY A 175 9.73 6.64 28.50
N ARG A 176 9.63 6.76 27.16
CA ARG A 176 9.29 8.04 26.52
C ARG A 176 8.35 7.88 25.33
N TYR A 177 7.74 9.00 24.97
CA TYR A 177 7.00 9.14 23.75
C TYR A 177 7.94 8.96 22.54
N HIS A 178 7.58 8.08 21.60
CA HIS A 178 8.38 7.76 20.44
C HIS A 178 8.00 8.64 19.26
N ASN A 179 6.77 8.49 18.77
CA ASN A 179 6.29 9.30 17.65
C ASN A 179 4.75 9.39 17.61
N PHE A 180 4.25 10.33 16.81
CA PHE A 180 2.85 10.43 16.41
C PHE A 180 2.76 10.35 14.89
N THR A 181 1.97 9.40 14.43
CA THR A 181 1.76 9.15 13.02
C THR A 181 0.40 9.65 12.59
N THR A 182 0.34 10.36 11.47
CA THR A 182 -0.89 10.77 10.80
C THR A 182 -0.84 10.36 9.34
N TRP A 183 -1.87 9.64 8.87
CA TRP A 183 -2.06 9.25 7.48
C TRP A 183 -3.42 9.69 7.00
N ILE A 184 -3.46 10.46 5.92
CA ILE A 184 -4.68 10.89 5.24
C ILE A 184 -4.56 10.44 3.79
N ASP A 185 -5.53 9.67 3.30
CA ASP A 185 -5.67 9.27 1.89
C ASP A 185 -7.13 9.55 1.48
N LEU A 186 -7.31 10.60 0.68
CA LEU A 186 -8.59 11.02 0.14
C LEU A 186 -8.59 10.81 -1.36
N ARG A 187 -9.61 10.14 -1.88
CA ARG A 187 -9.77 9.88 -3.31
C ARG A 187 -11.18 10.19 -3.71
N SER A 188 -11.36 10.90 -4.80
CA SER A 188 -12.67 11.23 -5.35
C SER A 188 -12.70 10.94 -6.85
N TYR A 189 -13.82 10.44 -7.29
CA TYR A 189 -14.06 10.03 -8.66
C TYR A 189 -15.39 10.62 -9.09
N TRP A 190 -15.38 11.42 -10.13
CA TRP A 190 -16.56 12.02 -10.69
C TRP A 190 -16.76 11.54 -12.12
N GLN A 191 -17.81 10.80 -12.34
CA GLN A 191 -18.21 10.41 -13.68
C GLN A 191 -18.84 11.58 -14.42
N ILE A 192 -18.06 12.31 -15.22
CA ILE A 192 -18.50 13.51 -15.96
C ILE A 192 -19.42 13.12 -17.12
N ARG A 193 -19.11 12.00 -17.78
CA ARG A 193 -19.87 11.39 -18.88
C ARG A 193 -19.75 9.86 -18.80
N PRO A 194 -20.59 9.10 -19.52
CA PRO A 194 -20.41 7.66 -19.60
C PRO A 194 -18.95 7.29 -19.91
N ARG A 195 -18.32 6.55 -19.01
CA ARG A 195 -16.91 6.09 -19.09
C ARG A 195 -15.82 7.18 -19.04
N VAL A 196 -16.20 8.46 -18.81
CA VAL A 196 -15.24 9.56 -18.59
C VAL A 196 -15.28 9.95 -17.13
N THR A 197 -14.15 9.84 -16.44
CA THR A 197 -14.03 10.08 -15.01
C THR A 197 -12.92 11.07 -14.72
N LEU A 198 -13.21 12.08 -13.92
CA LEU A 198 -12.17 12.87 -13.25
C LEU A 198 -11.85 12.19 -11.92
N ALA A 199 -10.63 11.71 -11.80
CA ALA A 199 -10.12 11.07 -10.58
C ALA A 199 -9.13 11.99 -9.89
N GLN A 200 -9.26 12.13 -8.57
CA GLN A 200 -8.34 12.90 -7.74
C GLN A 200 -7.94 12.07 -6.53
N ARG A 201 -6.68 12.23 -6.10
CA ARG A 201 -6.15 11.68 -4.88
C ARG A 201 -5.34 12.73 -4.14
N THR A 202 -5.55 12.81 -2.84
CA THR A 202 -4.72 13.58 -1.93
C THR A 202 -4.21 12.65 -0.84
N MET A 203 -2.90 12.58 -0.69
CA MET A 203 -2.24 11.87 0.41
C MET A 203 -1.42 12.85 1.23
N ILE A 204 -1.56 12.75 2.55
CA ILE A 204 -0.73 13.49 3.50
C ILE A 204 -0.30 12.49 4.57
N TRP A 205 0.99 12.29 4.69
CA TRP A 205 1.57 11.44 5.72
C TRP A 205 2.56 12.24 6.54
N MET A 206 2.46 12.12 7.84
CA MET A 206 3.33 12.81 8.79
C MET A 206 3.71 11.86 9.91
N ASN A 207 4.98 11.93 10.30
CA ASN A 207 5.51 11.25 11.48
C ASN A 207 6.31 12.27 12.28
N GLU A 208 5.88 12.55 13.49
CA GLU A 208 6.51 13.53 14.38
C GLU A 208 6.95 12.86 15.67
N GLY A 209 8.20 13.07 16.07
CA GLY A 209 8.79 12.43 17.22
C GLY A 209 10.31 12.43 17.17
N GLU A 210 10.94 11.62 18.01
CA GLU A 210 12.39 11.54 18.10
C GLU A 210 12.98 10.53 17.12
N ASP A 211 12.43 9.30 17.04
CA ASP A 211 12.81 8.28 16.09
C ASP A 211 11.78 8.19 14.95
N ILE A 212 12.07 8.89 13.88
CA ILE A 212 11.09 9.20 12.85
C ILE A 212 11.15 8.17 11.74
N GLN A 213 10.02 7.53 11.48
CA GLN A 213 9.83 6.77 10.26
C GLN A 213 9.74 7.71 9.06
N ARG A 214 10.54 7.47 8.04
CA ARG A 214 10.50 8.22 6.78
C ARG A 214 9.58 7.55 5.78
N TYR A 215 8.88 8.39 5.03
CA TYR A 215 8.04 8.00 3.91
C TYR A 215 8.78 8.20 2.62
N TYR A 216 8.47 7.33 1.65
CA TYR A 216 9.06 7.36 0.32
C TYR A 216 7.97 7.52 -0.71
N ILE A 217 8.17 8.42 -1.67
CA ILE A 217 7.27 8.62 -2.80
C ILE A 217 8.04 8.59 -4.12
N GLY A 218 7.33 8.23 -5.17
CA GLY A 218 7.84 8.04 -6.52
C GLY A 218 7.22 6.79 -7.14
N GLY A 219 7.51 6.55 -8.40
CA GLY A 219 6.97 5.41 -9.13
C GLY A 219 5.50 5.55 -9.51
N SER A 220 4.92 4.47 -10.00
CA SER A 220 3.58 4.43 -10.59
C SER A 220 2.43 4.71 -9.63
N TRP A 221 2.65 4.50 -8.32
CA TRP A 221 1.68 4.75 -7.25
C TRP A 221 1.87 6.11 -6.56
N GLY A 222 2.98 6.78 -6.87
CA GLY A 222 3.36 8.05 -6.29
C GLY A 222 3.29 9.18 -7.31
N ILE A 223 4.43 9.86 -7.49
CA ILE A 223 4.65 10.87 -8.53
C ILE A 223 5.34 10.16 -9.70
N ARG A 224 4.66 10.06 -10.82
CA ARG A 224 5.17 9.36 -12.00
C ARG A 224 6.42 10.04 -12.58
N GLY A 225 7.32 9.22 -13.13
CA GLY A 225 8.59 9.70 -13.68
C GLY A 225 9.72 9.83 -12.66
N TYR A 226 9.42 9.91 -11.36
CA TYR A 226 10.41 9.80 -10.30
C TYR A 226 10.59 8.32 -9.93
N ARG A 227 11.81 7.92 -9.60
CA ARG A 227 12.09 6.55 -9.18
C ARG A 227 11.41 6.26 -7.85
N TRP A 228 11.04 5.01 -7.64
CA TRP A 228 10.56 4.59 -6.34
C TRP A 228 11.62 4.89 -5.27
N SER A 229 11.22 5.44 -4.11
CA SER A 229 12.10 5.90 -3.04
C SER A 229 13.06 7.08 -3.36
N GLU A 230 12.93 7.73 -4.50
CA GLU A 230 13.76 8.89 -4.83
C GLU A 230 13.49 10.10 -3.93
N ILE A 231 12.21 10.29 -3.56
CA ILE A 231 11.75 11.39 -2.71
C ILE A 231 11.41 10.82 -1.34
N LYS A 232 12.01 11.35 -0.28
CA LYS A 232 11.86 10.85 1.08
C LYS A 232 11.77 11.95 2.12
N GLY A 233 11.06 11.70 3.21
CA GLY A 233 10.95 12.61 4.35
C GLY A 233 10.02 12.09 5.42
N ARG A 234 10.02 12.72 6.59
CA ARG A 234 9.09 12.42 7.69
C ARG A 234 7.69 12.99 7.46
N LYS A 235 7.57 13.94 6.57
CA LYS A 235 6.32 14.53 6.11
C LYS A 235 6.24 14.38 4.61
N MET A 236 5.06 14.08 4.08
CA MET A 236 4.84 14.02 2.66
C MET A 236 3.44 14.51 2.30
N VAL A 237 3.35 15.12 1.12
CA VAL A 237 2.08 15.46 0.47
C VAL A 237 2.13 15.00 -0.98
N MET A 238 1.04 14.44 -1.45
CA MET A 238 0.90 13.99 -2.84
C MET A 238 -0.52 14.26 -3.34
N LEU A 239 -0.60 14.83 -4.53
CA LEU A 239 -1.83 15.17 -5.25
C LEU A 239 -1.74 14.52 -6.63
N ASN A 240 -2.68 13.65 -6.95
CA ASN A 240 -2.79 13.07 -8.29
C ASN A 240 -4.13 13.46 -8.88
N HIS A 241 -4.11 13.97 -10.10
CA HIS A 241 -5.29 14.32 -10.88
C HIS A 241 -5.25 13.59 -12.20
N GLU A 242 -6.33 12.91 -12.56
CA GLU A 242 -6.44 12.20 -13.83
C GLU A 242 -7.81 12.42 -14.47
N LEU A 243 -7.80 12.83 -15.73
CA LEU A 243 -8.98 12.74 -16.59
C LEU A 243 -8.90 11.43 -17.36
N ARG A 244 -9.74 10.46 -17.00
CA ARG A 244 -9.80 9.12 -17.59
C ARG A 244 -10.90 9.04 -18.62
N PHE A 245 -10.62 8.50 -19.80
CA PHE A 245 -11.57 8.41 -20.92
C PHE A 245 -11.38 7.13 -21.72
N PRO A 246 -12.40 6.67 -22.47
CA PRO A 246 -12.24 5.55 -23.40
C PRO A 246 -11.34 5.98 -24.57
N PHE A 247 -10.20 5.33 -24.74
CA PHE A 247 -9.28 5.59 -25.85
C PHE A 247 -9.59 4.71 -27.05
N ALA A 248 -9.69 3.39 -26.84
CA ALA A 248 -10.11 2.44 -27.85
C ALA A 248 -11.10 1.45 -27.24
N GLN A 249 -12.30 1.35 -27.82
CA GLN A 249 -13.34 0.50 -27.27
C GLN A 249 -13.24 -0.95 -27.73
N LYS A 250 -12.66 -1.18 -28.89
CA LYS A 250 -12.48 -2.49 -29.51
C LYS A 250 -11.20 -2.45 -30.33
N LEU A 251 -10.29 -3.33 -30.04
CA LEU A 251 -9.12 -3.57 -30.85
C LEU A 251 -9.15 -5.03 -31.27
N GLU A 252 -9.30 -5.25 -32.58
CA GLU A 252 -9.28 -6.58 -33.18
C GLU A 252 -8.04 -6.69 -34.05
N MET A 253 -7.20 -7.67 -33.76
CA MET A 253 -6.04 -7.99 -34.57
C MET A 253 -6.33 -9.28 -35.34
N ASN A 254 -6.48 -9.15 -36.63
CA ASN A 254 -6.77 -10.26 -37.54
C ASN A 254 -5.48 -10.85 -38.07
N PHE A 255 -5.28 -12.13 -37.85
CA PHE A 255 -4.18 -12.93 -38.40
C PHE A 255 -4.71 -13.95 -39.41
N LYS A 256 -3.85 -14.51 -40.19
CA LYS A 256 -4.22 -15.59 -41.13
C LYS A 256 -4.81 -16.82 -40.45
N SER A 257 -4.50 -17.02 -39.16
CA SER A 257 -4.94 -18.17 -38.34
C SER A 257 -6.07 -17.86 -37.37
N GLY A 258 -6.63 -16.64 -37.36
CA GLY A 258 -7.69 -16.22 -36.43
C GLY A 258 -7.60 -14.78 -36.00
N SER A 259 -8.56 -14.32 -35.18
CA SER A 259 -8.61 -12.96 -34.66
C SER A 259 -8.35 -12.95 -33.17
N ILE A 260 -7.53 -12.03 -32.70
CA ILE A 260 -7.33 -11.75 -31.27
C ILE A 260 -8.07 -10.47 -30.92
N TRP A 261 -8.92 -10.58 -29.92
CA TRP A 261 -9.65 -9.45 -29.36
C TRP A 261 -8.89 -8.92 -28.17
N LEU A 262 -8.48 -7.65 -28.22
CA LEU A 262 -7.90 -6.97 -27.06
C LEU A 262 -8.98 -6.26 -26.28
N ALA A 263 -8.82 -6.24 -24.96
CA ALA A 263 -9.69 -5.51 -24.05
C ALA A 263 -9.72 -4.00 -24.39
N PRO A 264 -10.80 -3.29 -24.06
CA PRO A 264 -10.86 -1.85 -24.23
C PRO A 264 -9.68 -1.15 -23.57
N ILE A 265 -9.07 -0.21 -24.29
CA ILE A 265 -7.98 0.62 -23.75
C ILE A 265 -8.59 1.91 -23.22
N ARG A 266 -8.29 2.24 -21.97
CA ARG A 266 -8.60 3.55 -21.39
C ARG A 266 -7.38 4.46 -21.50
N GLY A 267 -7.60 5.69 -21.90
CA GLY A 267 -6.64 6.79 -21.84
C GLY A 267 -6.79 7.56 -20.53
N ALA A 268 -5.73 8.22 -20.13
CA ALA A 268 -5.76 9.22 -19.07
C ALA A 268 -4.82 10.39 -19.41
N ILE A 269 -5.25 11.60 -19.07
CA ILE A 269 -4.36 12.77 -18.96
C ILE A 269 -4.13 12.96 -17.48
N PHE A 270 -2.88 13.12 -17.06
CA PHE A 270 -2.57 13.21 -15.64
C PHE A 270 -1.70 14.41 -15.28
N LEU A 271 -1.86 14.83 -14.02
CA LEU A 271 -1.00 15.77 -13.32
C LEU A 271 -0.76 15.23 -11.91
N ASP A 272 0.49 14.96 -11.58
CA ASP A 272 0.92 14.58 -10.25
C ASP A 272 1.73 15.73 -9.64
N LEU A 273 1.45 16.04 -8.38
CA LEU A 273 2.19 17.02 -7.59
C LEU A 273 2.51 16.39 -6.23
N GLY A 274 3.67 16.65 -5.68
CA GLY A 274 3.97 16.20 -4.32
C GLY A 274 5.41 16.45 -3.95
N ASN A 275 5.70 16.23 -2.68
CA ASN A 275 7.05 16.19 -2.13
C ASN A 275 7.04 15.50 -0.77
N ALA A 276 8.23 15.12 -0.32
CA ALA A 276 8.48 14.70 1.04
C ALA A 276 9.66 15.48 1.62
N TRP A 277 9.60 15.79 2.92
CA TRP A 277 10.58 16.68 3.55
C TRP A 277 10.78 16.36 5.04
N GLU A 278 11.88 16.86 5.60
CA GLU A 278 12.22 16.70 7.01
C GLU A 278 11.65 17.86 7.85
N GLN A 279 12.08 19.10 7.61
CA GLN A 279 11.69 20.27 8.41
C GLN A 279 10.85 21.26 7.61
N GLU A 280 11.35 21.80 6.55
CA GLU A 280 10.70 22.81 5.71
C GLU A 280 10.22 22.22 4.40
N PHE A 281 9.05 22.66 3.96
CA PHE A 281 8.48 22.22 2.68
C PHE A 281 9.25 22.83 1.50
N PRO A 282 9.94 22.04 0.67
CA PRO A 282 10.82 22.56 -0.40
C PRO A 282 10.06 22.94 -1.68
N GLY A 283 8.72 22.92 -1.68
CA GLY A 283 7.90 23.11 -2.87
C GLY A 283 7.48 21.79 -3.51
N PHE A 284 6.60 21.88 -4.50
CA PHE A 284 6.09 20.70 -5.21
C PHE A 284 7.02 20.28 -6.35
N LEU A 285 7.33 19.00 -6.38
CA LEU A 285 7.76 18.30 -7.59
C LEU A 285 6.51 17.97 -8.41
N SER A 286 6.64 17.93 -9.71
CA SER A 286 5.49 17.70 -10.59
C SER A 286 5.79 16.72 -11.72
N SER A 287 4.76 16.04 -12.18
CA SER A 287 4.79 15.32 -13.46
C SER A 287 3.44 15.40 -14.17
N THR A 288 3.48 15.41 -15.49
CA THR A 288 2.29 15.48 -16.34
C THR A 288 2.47 14.62 -17.57
N GLY A 289 1.39 14.10 -18.12
CA GLY A 289 1.48 13.25 -19.30
C GLY A 289 0.21 12.54 -19.69
N LEU A 290 0.40 11.50 -20.49
CA LEU A 290 -0.64 10.63 -20.98
C LEU A 290 -0.42 9.21 -20.44
N GLY A 291 -1.51 8.56 -20.07
CA GLY A 291 -1.47 7.19 -19.59
C GLY A 291 -2.43 6.30 -20.38
N PHE A 292 -2.07 5.04 -20.57
CA PHE A 292 -2.90 4.02 -21.22
C PHE A 292 -3.05 2.82 -20.29
N ARG A 293 -4.28 2.32 -20.19
CA ARG A 293 -4.64 1.17 -19.34
C ARG A 293 -5.37 0.15 -20.19
N ALA A 294 -4.92 -1.10 -20.12
CA ALA A 294 -5.55 -2.23 -20.78
C ALA A 294 -5.67 -3.40 -19.81
N ALA A 295 -6.87 -3.98 -19.70
CA ALA A 295 -7.05 -5.21 -18.94
C ALA A 295 -6.71 -6.41 -19.82
N LEU A 296 -5.83 -7.28 -19.36
CA LEU A 296 -5.50 -8.54 -20.00
C LEU A 296 -6.18 -9.68 -19.23
N LEU A 297 -6.85 -10.57 -19.95
CA LEU A 297 -7.55 -11.74 -19.40
C LEU A 297 -8.54 -11.40 -18.26
N GLY A 298 -9.03 -10.15 -18.20
CA GLY A 298 -9.99 -9.69 -17.21
C GLY A 298 -9.46 -9.48 -15.81
N ALA A 299 -8.20 -9.77 -15.53
CA ALA A 299 -7.63 -9.71 -14.18
C ALA A 299 -6.37 -8.85 -14.08
N LEU A 300 -5.52 -8.85 -15.08
CA LEU A 300 -4.26 -8.12 -15.07
C LEU A 300 -4.40 -6.80 -15.83
N VAL A 301 -4.14 -5.68 -15.17
CA VAL A 301 -4.19 -4.35 -15.79
C VAL A 301 -2.77 -3.90 -16.14
N PHE A 302 -2.53 -3.70 -17.42
CA PHE A 302 -1.33 -3.06 -17.94
C PHE A 302 -1.51 -1.56 -17.92
N ARG A 303 -0.47 -0.86 -17.53
CA ARG A 303 -0.42 0.58 -17.48
C ARG A 303 0.87 1.07 -18.12
N LEU A 304 0.74 1.97 -19.08
CA LEU A 304 1.83 2.69 -19.74
C LEU A 304 1.62 4.18 -19.53
N ASP A 305 2.56 4.85 -18.89
CA ASP A 305 2.53 6.29 -18.68
C ASP A 305 3.71 6.94 -19.43
N LEU A 306 3.40 7.99 -20.19
CA LEU A 306 4.34 8.79 -20.97
C LEU A 306 4.22 10.24 -20.50
N GLY A 307 5.31 10.87 -20.17
CA GLY A 307 5.18 12.22 -19.63
C GLY A 307 6.50 12.96 -19.43
N TRP A 308 6.38 14.04 -18.70
CA TRP A 308 7.47 14.91 -18.31
C TRP A 308 7.41 15.16 -16.81
N LYS A 309 8.56 15.19 -16.19
CA LYS A 309 8.74 15.61 -14.80
C LYS A 309 9.44 16.96 -14.71
N ALA A 310 9.19 17.69 -13.65
CA ALA A 310 9.81 18.99 -13.37
C ALA A 310 10.00 19.18 -11.87
N GLU A 311 11.16 19.68 -11.50
CA GLU A 311 11.41 20.24 -10.18
C GLU A 311 10.74 21.61 -10.08
N HIS A 312 9.92 21.81 -9.04
CA HIS A 312 9.02 22.94 -8.85
C HIS A 312 7.91 23.01 -9.92
N VAL A 313 6.85 23.73 -9.60
CA VAL A 313 5.74 23.98 -10.55
C VAL A 313 6.19 24.98 -11.62
N ASN A 314 7.28 24.69 -12.29
CA ASN A 314 7.73 25.44 -13.46
C ASN A 314 7.09 24.85 -14.71
N ILE A 315 6.52 25.71 -15.53
CA ILE A 315 5.85 25.39 -16.80
C ILE A 315 6.81 24.71 -17.82
N ARG A 316 8.10 24.65 -17.57
CA ARG A 316 9.08 24.02 -18.47
C ARG A 316 9.37 22.60 -18.02
N PRO A 317 8.95 21.58 -18.80
CA PRO A 317 9.26 20.18 -18.54
C PRO A 317 10.78 19.99 -18.62
N GLN A 318 11.38 19.37 -17.60
CA GLN A 318 12.82 19.18 -17.53
C GLN A 318 13.26 17.82 -18.10
N GLU A 319 12.50 16.76 -17.86
CA GLU A 319 12.88 15.42 -18.27
C GLU A 319 11.68 14.60 -18.74
N LYS A 320 11.85 13.87 -19.84
CA LYS A 320 10.86 12.93 -20.37
C LYS A 320 10.97 11.58 -19.67
N PHE A 321 9.85 10.92 -19.47
CA PHE A 321 9.83 9.54 -18.96
C PHE A 321 8.82 8.66 -19.70
N VAL A 322 9.14 7.38 -19.68
CA VAL A 322 8.25 6.29 -20.07
C VAL A 322 8.23 5.32 -18.90
N GLN A 323 7.05 5.02 -18.39
CA GLN A 323 6.89 4.15 -17.24
C GLN A 323 5.85 3.07 -17.54
N PHE A 324 6.25 1.82 -17.33
CA PHE A 324 5.39 0.67 -17.51
C PHE A 324 5.10 0.05 -16.13
N PHE A 325 3.87 -0.38 -15.92
CA PHE A 325 3.45 -0.93 -14.64
C PHE A 325 2.30 -1.93 -14.81
N PHE A 326 2.23 -2.88 -13.87
CA PHE A 326 1.11 -3.80 -13.73
C PHE A 326 0.31 -3.43 -12.49
N GLY A 327 -0.98 -3.19 -12.61
CA GLY A 327 -1.86 -2.88 -11.49
C GLY A 327 -2.90 -1.82 -11.80
N TRP A 328 -3.79 -1.60 -10.82
CA TRP A 328 -4.85 -0.62 -10.94
C TRP A 328 -4.36 0.79 -10.63
N ASP A 329 -5.12 1.75 -11.08
CA ASP A 329 -5.01 3.16 -10.68
C ASP A 329 -5.47 3.33 -9.22
N PHE A 330 -5.16 4.48 -8.66
CA PHE A 330 -5.63 4.87 -7.34
C PHE A 330 -7.14 5.06 -7.30
#